data_0ae93af62eafcae281053ce5c2fb6702
#
_entry.id   0ae93af62eafcae281053ce5c2fb6702
#
_cell.length_a   1.000
_cell.length_b   1.000
_cell.length_c   1.000
_cell.angle_alpha   90.00
_cell.angle_beta   90.00
_cell.angle_gamma   90.00
#
_symmetry.space_group_name_H-M   'P 1'
#
loop_
_entity.id
_entity.type
_entity.pdbx_description
1 polymer ?
#
loop_
_entity_poly.entity_id
_entity_poly.type
_entity_poly.pdbx_seq_one_letter_code
_entity_poly.pdbx_strand_id
1 'polypeptide(L)'
;QSNKLYEKAKKYIGSGTSTFSRAPGVFPDGAAPKILSKQKGCRVWDVDGNEYIDMVMGCGPVTLGHGNKRIENAIVKQLKKGVLFSMINELEIELAQTLAKDIRSVEMVKFSKNASDVCAASVRLARYITKRDIVFCYGYHGFHDWYVGTTDRNSGVPSNVKQLTKVFEYGDNNGLKKMFEKYKGRVAAVIMEPVIGQRGSYIKQKYNSSGNFKRIPIKNCEQVKTLKFVKKIAKEN
;
A
#
# COMPACT_ATOMS: atom_id res chain seq x y z
N GLN A 1 28.91 -14.64 -4.09
CA GLN A 1 28.46 -13.94 -5.32
C GLN A 1 27.51 -12.81 -4.99
N SER A 2 26.54 -12.99 -4.09
CA SER A 2 25.56 -11.99 -3.66
C SER A 2 26.19 -10.66 -3.24
N ASN A 3 27.20 -10.70 -2.37
CA ASN A 3 27.89 -9.48 -1.92
C ASN A 3 28.55 -8.71 -3.08
N LYS A 4 29.25 -9.43 -4.00
CA LYS A 4 29.90 -8.82 -5.16
C LYS A 4 28.89 -8.15 -6.08
N LEU A 5 27.75 -8.80 -6.33
CA LEU A 5 26.68 -8.23 -7.16
C LEU A 5 26.00 -7.05 -6.47
N TYR A 6 25.83 -7.09 -5.16
CA TYR A 6 25.24 -5.96 -4.42
C TYR A 6 26.17 -4.73 -4.43
N GLU A 7 27.50 -4.92 -4.26
CA GLU A 7 28.47 -3.83 -4.43
C GLU A 7 28.42 -3.23 -5.86
N LYS A 8 28.23 -4.08 -6.86
CA LYS A 8 28.02 -3.62 -8.24
C LYS A 8 26.69 -2.84 -8.37
N ALA A 9 25.61 -3.34 -7.75
CA ALA A 9 24.30 -2.65 -7.77
C ALA A 9 24.39 -1.24 -7.19
N LYS A 10 25.10 -1.04 -6.09
CA LYS A 10 25.29 0.29 -5.46
C LYS A 10 25.96 1.32 -6.37
N LYS A 11 26.73 0.88 -7.38
CA LYS A 11 27.38 1.80 -8.35
C LYS A 11 26.41 2.32 -9.41
N TYR A 12 25.33 1.60 -9.70
CA TYR A 12 24.43 1.91 -10.84
C TYR A 12 22.99 2.14 -10.42
N ILE A 13 22.60 1.72 -9.21
CA ILE A 13 21.25 1.84 -8.69
C ILE A 13 21.33 2.65 -7.39
N GLY A 14 20.65 3.77 -7.32
CA GLY A 14 20.60 4.58 -6.11
C GLY A 14 20.16 3.73 -4.90
N SER A 15 20.95 3.74 -3.83
CA SER A 15 20.78 2.89 -2.64
C SER A 15 20.88 1.37 -2.91
N GLY A 16 21.37 0.95 -4.09
CA GLY A 16 21.52 -0.47 -4.47
C GLY A 16 20.22 -1.20 -4.77
N THR A 17 19.07 -0.51 -4.74
CA THR A 17 17.74 -1.08 -5.02
C THR A 17 16.76 0.00 -5.44
N SER A 18 15.80 -0.35 -6.29
CA SER A 18 14.76 0.59 -6.76
C SER A 18 13.68 0.89 -5.71
N THR A 19 13.59 0.10 -4.63
CA THR A 19 12.60 0.29 -3.57
C THR A 19 13.19 0.06 -2.20
N PHE A 20 12.85 0.91 -1.24
CA PHE A 20 13.38 0.82 0.13
C PHE A 20 13.01 -0.48 0.84
N SER A 21 11.81 -1.03 0.59
CA SER A 21 11.37 -2.30 1.19
C SER A 21 12.21 -3.52 0.77
N ARG A 22 13.01 -3.39 -0.29
CA ARG A 22 13.93 -4.44 -0.78
C ARG A 22 15.39 -4.15 -0.43
N ALA A 23 15.67 -3.05 0.26
CA ALA A 23 17.04 -2.74 0.64
C ALA A 23 17.56 -3.79 1.63
N PRO A 24 18.76 -4.36 1.41
CA PRO A 24 19.33 -5.35 2.33
C PRO A 24 19.41 -4.87 3.79
N GLY A 25 19.62 -3.58 4.03
CA GLY A 25 19.63 -2.99 5.37
C GLY A 25 18.27 -2.95 6.09
N VAL A 26 17.17 -3.36 5.44
CA VAL A 26 15.87 -3.56 6.10
C VAL A 26 15.81 -4.88 6.86
N PHE A 27 16.66 -5.83 6.48
CA PHE A 27 16.74 -7.15 7.08
C PHE A 27 18.01 -7.28 7.92
N PRO A 28 18.02 -8.16 8.95
CA PRO A 28 19.23 -8.44 9.70
C PRO A 28 20.37 -8.89 8.78
N ASP A 29 21.56 -8.32 8.96
CA ASP A 29 22.71 -8.66 8.11
C ASP A 29 23.10 -10.14 8.29
N GLY A 30 23.35 -10.79 7.16
CA GLY A 30 23.65 -12.22 7.14
C GLY A 30 22.44 -13.17 7.29
N ALA A 31 21.26 -12.68 7.67
CA ALA A 31 20.07 -13.52 7.86
C ALA A 31 19.16 -13.58 6.63
N ALA A 32 19.27 -12.62 5.72
CA ALA A 32 18.43 -12.55 4.52
C ALA A 32 19.30 -12.46 3.26
N PRO A 33 18.82 -13.02 2.12
CA PRO A 33 19.53 -12.91 0.85
C PRO A 33 19.52 -11.47 0.36
N LYS A 34 20.63 -11.01 -0.22
CA LYS A 34 20.72 -9.67 -0.82
C LYS A 34 20.18 -9.65 -2.25
N ILE A 35 20.34 -10.73 -3.01
CA ILE A 35 19.94 -10.83 -4.42
C ILE A 35 19.31 -12.19 -4.66
N LEU A 36 18.08 -12.19 -5.12
CA LEU A 36 17.33 -13.39 -5.50
C LEU A 36 17.48 -13.66 -7.01
N SER A 37 17.53 -14.93 -7.39
CA SER A 37 17.65 -15.39 -8.77
C SER A 37 16.47 -16.23 -9.26
N LYS A 38 15.79 -16.93 -8.34
CA LYS A 38 14.72 -17.87 -8.67
C LYS A 38 13.64 -17.87 -7.60
N GLN A 39 12.43 -18.20 -8.01
CA GLN A 39 11.27 -18.29 -7.11
C GLN A 39 10.29 -19.37 -7.58
N LYS A 40 9.66 -20.09 -6.63
CA LYS A 40 8.60 -21.09 -6.90
C LYS A 40 7.77 -21.39 -5.65
N GLY A 41 6.46 -21.30 -5.74
CA GLY A 41 5.56 -21.52 -4.62
C GLY A 41 5.84 -20.53 -3.49
N CYS A 42 6.20 -21.00 -2.29
CA CYS A 42 6.61 -20.18 -1.18
C CYS A 42 8.14 -20.06 -1.02
N ARG A 43 8.91 -20.54 -1.99
CA ARG A 43 10.37 -20.61 -1.92
C ARG A 43 11.04 -19.66 -2.89
N VAL A 44 12.18 -19.12 -2.45
CA VAL A 44 13.08 -18.30 -3.26
C VAL A 44 14.51 -18.80 -3.12
N TRP A 45 15.31 -18.57 -4.13
CA TRP A 45 16.75 -18.89 -4.14
C TRP A 45 17.56 -17.65 -4.43
N ASP A 46 18.64 -17.49 -3.70
CA ASP A 46 19.60 -16.44 -4.00
C ASP A 46 20.51 -16.81 -5.18
N VAL A 47 21.37 -15.88 -5.57
CA VAL A 47 22.35 -16.09 -6.66
C VAL A 47 23.50 -17.02 -6.27
N ASP A 48 23.61 -17.39 -5.01
CA ASP A 48 24.58 -18.35 -4.49
C ASP A 48 23.98 -19.76 -4.37
N GLY A 49 22.68 -19.91 -4.71
CA GLY A 49 21.96 -21.18 -4.74
C GLY A 49 21.29 -21.55 -3.41
N ASN A 50 21.39 -20.73 -2.39
CA ASN A 50 20.73 -21.00 -1.10
C ASN A 50 19.22 -20.84 -1.22
N GLU A 51 18.47 -21.74 -0.58
CA GLU A 51 17.02 -21.76 -0.58
C GLU A 51 16.48 -21.12 0.70
N TYR A 52 15.38 -20.31 0.53
CA TYR A 52 14.69 -19.64 1.64
C TYR A 52 13.19 -19.81 1.48
N ILE A 53 12.46 -19.70 2.60
CA ILE A 53 11.00 -19.52 2.58
C ILE A 53 10.73 -18.02 2.46
N ASP A 54 9.98 -17.63 1.44
CA ASP A 54 9.60 -16.24 1.21
C ASP A 54 8.42 -15.83 2.09
N MET A 55 8.71 -15.22 3.23
CA MET A 55 7.69 -14.66 4.12
C MET A 55 7.24 -13.24 3.69
N VAL A 56 7.91 -12.62 2.72
CA VAL A 56 7.60 -11.26 2.23
C VAL A 56 6.56 -11.29 1.12
N MET A 57 6.58 -12.31 0.27
CA MET A 57 5.61 -12.56 -0.80
C MET A 57 5.33 -11.32 -1.67
N GLY A 58 6.39 -10.57 -2.00
CA GLY A 58 6.30 -9.33 -2.78
C GLY A 58 5.53 -8.20 -2.08
N CYS A 59 5.45 -8.19 -0.75
CA CYS A 59 4.62 -7.31 0.08
C CYS A 59 3.10 -7.47 -0.18
N GLY A 60 2.66 -8.70 -0.49
CA GLY A 60 1.26 -9.07 -0.57
C GLY A 60 0.71 -9.55 -1.93
N PRO A 61 1.24 -9.12 -3.09
CA PRO A 61 0.64 -9.52 -4.38
C PRO A 61 0.83 -11.01 -4.73
N VAL A 62 1.75 -11.72 -4.09
CA VAL A 62 2.05 -13.13 -4.40
C VAL A 62 1.23 -14.09 -3.54
N THR A 63 -0.04 -13.82 -3.33
CA THR A 63 -0.93 -14.62 -2.45
C THR A 63 -1.14 -16.07 -2.91
N LEU A 64 -1.01 -16.34 -4.21
CA LEU A 64 -1.15 -17.69 -4.78
C LEU A 64 0.18 -18.43 -4.93
N GLY A 65 1.27 -17.85 -4.43
CA GLY A 65 2.63 -18.35 -4.59
C GLY A 65 3.27 -17.97 -5.93
N HIS A 66 4.59 -18.03 -5.94
CA HIS A 66 5.39 -17.78 -7.13
C HIS A 66 5.20 -18.89 -8.19
N GLY A 67 5.17 -18.53 -9.45
CA GLY A 67 5.14 -19.50 -10.55
C GLY A 67 3.82 -20.29 -10.63
N ASN A 68 2.69 -19.69 -10.28
CA ASN A 68 1.39 -20.30 -10.44
C ASN A 68 1.08 -20.53 -11.92
N LYS A 69 0.98 -21.80 -12.33
CA LYS A 69 0.85 -22.20 -13.74
C LYS A 69 -0.36 -21.63 -14.45
N ARG A 70 -1.49 -21.46 -13.75
CA ARG A 70 -2.69 -20.85 -14.33
C ARG A 70 -2.45 -19.40 -14.71
N ILE A 71 -1.78 -18.64 -13.81
CA ILE A 71 -1.43 -17.23 -14.05
C ILE A 71 -0.38 -17.13 -15.16
N GLU A 72 0.70 -17.92 -15.08
CA GLU A 72 1.76 -17.91 -16.10
C GLU A 72 1.20 -18.19 -17.50
N ASN A 73 0.35 -19.22 -17.65
CA ASN A 73 -0.25 -19.56 -18.93
C ASN A 73 -1.14 -18.44 -19.47
N ALA A 74 -1.92 -17.77 -18.61
CA ALA A 74 -2.74 -16.63 -19.01
C ALA A 74 -1.87 -15.46 -19.50
N ILE A 75 -0.77 -15.15 -18.78
CA ILE A 75 0.18 -14.12 -19.17
C ILE A 75 0.83 -14.45 -20.53
N VAL A 76 1.34 -15.66 -20.69
CA VAL A 76 1.97 -16.11 -21.97
C VAL A 76 0.99 -16.03 -23.12
N LYS A 77 -0.27 -16.43 -22.92
CA LYS A 77 -1.31 -16.30 -23.93
C LYS A 77 -1.56 -14.85 -24.34
N GLN A 78 -1.60 -13.94 -23.35
CA GLN A 78 -1.81 -12.52 -23.60
C GLN A 78 -0.60 -11.85 -24.26
N LEU A 79 0.62 -12.23 -23.88
CA LEU A 79 1.85 -11.73 -24.50
C LEU A 79 1.88 -11.95 -26.02
N LYS A 80 1.36 -13.10 -26.47
CA LYS A 80 1.24 -13.42 -27.91
C LYS A 80 0.24 -12.53 -28.66
N LYS A 81 -0.72 -11.91 -27.95
CA LYS A 81 -1.68 -10.95 -28.52
C LYS A 81 -1.20 -9.49 -28.41
N GLY A 82 -0.27 -9.22 -27.53
CA GLY A 82 0.25 -7.88 -27.19
C GLY A 82 -0.06 -7.46 -25.76
N VAL A 83 0.66 -6.45 -25.26
CA VAL A 83 0.55 -5.93 -23.87
C VAL A 83 0.35 -4.43 -23.80
N LEU A 84 0.63 -3.70 -24.87
CA LEU A 84 0.39 -2.26 -24.99
C LEU A 84 -0.50 -2.00 -26.21
N PHE A 85 -1.69 -1.48 -25.92
CA PHE A 85 -2.67 -1.18 -26.95
C PHE A 85 -2.92 0.33 -26.97
N SER A 86 -3.03 0.93 -28.16
CA SER A 86 -3.35 2.34 -28.33
C SER A 86 -4.81 2.67 -28.02
N MET A 87 -5.66 1.63 -27.95
CA MET A 87 -7.08 1.72 -27.64
C MET A 87 -7.40 0.82 -26.46
N ILE A 88 -8.61 0.91 -25.91
CA ILE A 88 -9.07 0.07 -24.81
C ILE A 88 -9.02 -1.41 -25.18
N ASN A 89 -8.59 -2.25 -24.22
CA ASN A 89 -8.54 -3.69 -24.36
C ASN A 89 -9.72 -4.38 -23.68
N GLU A 90 -10.16 -5.51 -24.19
CA GLU A 90 -11.26 -6.30 -23.62
C GLU A 90 -11.03 -6.69 -22.16
N LEU A 91 -9.77 -6.97 -21.75
CA LEU A 91 -9.44 -7.33 -20.37
C LEU A 91 -9.65 -6.20 -19.38
N GLU A 92 -9.55 -4.94 -19.81
CA GLU A 92 -9.87 -3.80 -18.94
C GLU A 92 -11.36 -3.78 -18.61
N ILE A 93 -12.21 -4.08 -19.60
CA ILE A 93 -13.66 -4.13 -19.44
C ILE A 93 -14.04 -5.30 -18.52
N GLU A 94 -13.51 -6.50 -18.76
CA GLU A 94 -13.76 -7.69 -17.94
C GLU A 94 -13.34 -7.48 -16.48
N LEU A 95 -12.17 -6.89 -16.26
CA LEU A 95 -11.68 -6.59 -14.91
C LEU A 95 -12.55 -5.54 -14.22
N ALA A 96 -12.95 -4.47 -14.91
CA ALA A 96 -13.85 -3.46 -14.36
C ALA A 96 -15.21 -4.04 -13.97
N GLN A 97 -15.79 -4.89 -14.82
CA GLN A 97 -17.04 -5.61 -14.52
C GLN A 97 -16.91 -6.53 -13.32
N THR A 98 -15.79 -7.26 -13.22
CA THR A 98 -15.52 -8.16 -12.08
C THR A 98 -15.44 -7.36 -10.78
N LEU A 99 -14.71 -6.24 -10.76
CA LEU A 99 -14.60 -5.38 -9.59
C LEU A 99 -15.95 -4.77 -9.19
N ALA A 100 -16.74 -4.30 -10.15
CA ALA A 100 -18.08 -3.74 -9.89
C ALA A 100 -19.06 -4.80 -9.34
N LYS A 101 -18.94 -6.06 -9.79
CA LYS A 101 -19.73 -7.17 -9.29
C LYS A 101 -19.36 -7.57 -7.86
N ASP A 102 -18.05 -7.65 -7.57
CA ASP A 102 -17.56 -8.20 -6.31
C ASP A 102 -17.49 -7.17 -5.19
N ILE A 103 -17.40 -5.88 -5.52
CA ILE A 103 -17.29 -4.78 -4.56
C ILE A 103 -18.50 -3.86 -4.65
N ARG A 104 -19.43 -3.97 -3.72
CA ARG A 104 -20.71 -3.23 -3.71
C ARG A 104 -20.63 -1.71 -3.88
N SER A 105 -19.51 -1.10 -3.49
CA SER A 105 -19.29 0.35 -3.57
C SER A 105 -18.67 0.81 -4.89
N VAL A 106 -18.35 -0.11 -5.78
CA VAL A 106 -17.71 0.19 -7.06
C VAL A 106 -18.76 0.25 -8.16
N GLU A 107 -18.95 1.42 -8.75
CA GLU A 107 -19.82 1.64 -9.92
C GLU A 107 -18.98 1.77 -11.18
N MET A 108 -17.85 2.49 -11.11
CA MET A 108 -16.92 2.70 -12.21
C MET A 108 -15.48 2.54 -11.73
N VAL A 109 -14.61 2.13 -12.64
CA VAL A 109 -13.20 1.87 -12.35
C VAL A 109 -12.30 2.68 -13.27
N LYS A 110 -11.25 3.26 -12.68
CA LYS A 110 -10.13 3.85 -13.42
C LYS A 110 -8.85 3.14 -13.01
N PHE A 111 -8.18 2.51 -13.96
CA PHE A 111 -6.92 1.84 -13.73
C PHE A 111 -5.73 2.79 -13.83
N SER A 112 -4.66 2.48 -13.12
CA SER A 112 -3.37 3.14 -13.23
C SER A 112 -2.25 2.13 -13.00
N LYS A 113 -1.00 2.57 -13.19
CA LYS A 113 0.17 1.69 -13.15
C LYS A 113 0.49 1.18 -11.74
N ASN A 114 0.30 2.01 -10.72
CA ASN A 114 0.67 1.67 -9.34
C ASN A 114 -0.20 2.41 -8.32
N ALA A 115 -0.09 2.01 -7.05
CA ALA A 115 -0.88 2.58 -5.97
C ALA A 115 -0.58 4.05 -5.70
N SER A 116 0.66 4.52 -5.89
CA SER A 116 1.00 5.94 -5.70
C SER A 116 0.23 6.84 -6.65
N ASP A 117 0.10 6.42 -7.92
CA ASP A 117 -0.62 7.16 -8.95
C ASP A 117 -2.12 7.24 -8.65
N VAL A 118 -2.75 6.11 -8.27
CA VAL A 118 -4.19 6.11 -7.98
C VAL A 118 -4.51 6.87 -6.70
N CYS A 119 -3.66 6.83 -5.68
CA CYS A 119 -3.82 7.66 -4.48
C CYS A 119 -3.73 9.15 -4.82
N ALA A 120 -2.75 9.56 -5.62
CA ALA A 120 -2.62 10.95 -6.07
C ALA A 120 -3.81 11.39 -6.94
N ALA A 121 -4.27 10.53 -7.85
CA ALA A 121 -5.45 10.79 -8.67
C ALA A 121 -6.73 10.92 -7.81
N SER A 122 -6.90 10.06 -6.81
CA SER A 122 -8.03 10.11 -5.87
C SER A 122 -8.06 11.41 -5.05
N VAL A 123 -6.91 11.84 -4.56
CA VAL A 123 -6.77 13.13 -3.84
C VAL A 123 -7.10 14.30 -4.77
N ARG A 124 -6.61 14.29 -6.00
CA ARG A 124 -6.91 15.33 -6.99
C ARG A 124 -8.40 15.37 -7.31
N LEU A 125 -9.04 14.21 -7.51
CA LEU A 125 -10.46 14.11 -7.76
C LEU A 125 -11.28 14.65 -6.58
N ALA A 126 -10.93 14.28 -5.35
CA ALA A 126 -11.59 14.79 -4.15
C ALA A 126 -11.51 16.32 -4.05
N ARG A 127 -10.33 16.90 -4.29
CA ARG A 127 -10.15 18.36 -4.33
C ARG A 127 -11.00 19.02 -5.43
N TYR A 128 -11.08 18.40 -6.60
CA TYR A 128 -11.90 18.91 -7.70
C TYR A 128 -13.38 18.94 -7.34
N ILE A 129 -13.91 17.85 -6.78
CA ILE A 129 -15.34 17.73 -6.42
C ILE A 129 -15.70 18.67 -5.27
N THR A 130 -14.87 18.71 -4.22
CA THR A 130 -15.18 19.46 -3.01
C THR A 130 -14.80 20.94 -3.08
N LYS A 131 -13.94 21.33 -4.03
CA LYS A 131 -13.30 22.66 -4.12
C LYS A 131 -12.54 23.02 -2.83
N ARG A 132 -11.98 22.01 -2.16
CA ARG A 132 -11.21 22.13 -0.91
C ARG A 132 -9.82 21.54 -1.09
N ASP A 133 -8.85 21.94 -0.26
CA ASP A 133 -7.42 21.61 -0.47
C ASP A 133 -6.85 20.60 0.53
N ILE A 134 -7.33 20.64 1.77
CA ILE A 134 -6.74 19.84 2.86
C ILE A 134 -7.12 18.37 2.75
N VAL A 135 -6.13 17.50 2.93
CA VAL A 135 -6.33 16.04 3.01
C VAL A 135 -5.85 15.55 4.36
N PHE A 136 -6.68 14.76 5.03
CA PHE A 136 -6.25 14.01 6.20
C PHE A 136 -5.82 12.61 5.77
N CYS A 137 -4.65 12.16 6.22
CA CYS A 137 -4.15 10.84 5.83
C CYS A 137 -3.66 10.02 7.04
N TYR A 138 -3.76 8.70 6.91
CA TYR A 138 -3.15 7.72 7.80
C TYR A 138 -2.75 6.46 7.02
N GLY A 139 -1.55 5.92 7.31
CA GLY A 139 -1.01 4.77 6.62
C GLY A 139 -0.09 5.16 5.47
N TYR A 140 0.27 4.20 4.61
CA TYR A 140 1.19 4.40 3.50
C TYR A 140 0.42 4.64 2.18
N HIS A 141 0.75 5.71 1.46
CA HIS A 141 0.06 6.10 0.23
C HIS A 141 1.01 6.39 -0.94
N GLY A 142 2.19 5.82 -0.94
CA GLY A 142 3.14 5.93 -2.04
C GLY A 142 4.22 7.01 -1.84
N PHE A 143 4.78 7.52 -2.94
CA PHE A 143 5.95 8.41 -2.89
C PHE A 143 5.71 9.80 -3.51
N HIS A 144 4.49 10.11 -3.98
CA HIS A 144 4.18 11.43 -4.51
C HIS A 144 4.22 12.51 -3.42
N ASP A 145 4.58 13.73 -3.79
CA ASP A 145 4.81 14.86 -2.90
C ASP A 145 3.70 15.13 -1.89
N TRP A 146 2.43 14.98 -2.33
CA TRP A 146 1.27 15.20 -1.47
C TRP A 146 1.27 14.33 -0.21
N TYR A 147 1.86 13.12 -0.30
CA TYR A 147 1.96 12.17 0.79
C TYR A 147 3.36 12.16 1.41
N VAL A 148 4.43 12.03 0.60
CA VAL A 148 5.80 11.91 1.12
C VAL A 148 6.20 13.16 1.92
N GLY A 149 5.59 14.30 1.61
CA GLY A 149 5.73 15.54 2.37
C GLY A 149 5.34 15.44 3.85
N THR A 150 4.61 14.39 4.25
CA THR A 150 4.23 14.12 5.64
C THR A 150 5.19 13.20 6.38
N THR A 151 6.22 12.69 5.71
CA THR A 151 7.17 11.71 6.23
C THR A 151 8.55 12.31 6.47
N ASP A 152 9.44 11.57 7.13
CA ASP A 152 10.84 11.99 7.34
C ASP A 152 11.65 12.08 6.03
N ARG A 153 11.10 11.54 4.92
CA ARG A 153 11.71 11.56 3.58
C ARG A 153 11.21 12.71 2.70
N ASN A 154 10.89 13.83 3.30
CA ASN A 154 10.24 14.96 2.63
C ASN A 154 11.22 15.99 2.03
N SER A 155 12.50 15.68 1.93
CA SER A 155 13.49 16.55 1.29
C SER A 155 13.12 16.81 -0.17
N GLY A 156 13.16 18.08 -0.58
CA GLY A 156 12.76 18.49 -1.93
C GLY A 156 11.27 18.75 -2.12
N VAL A 157 10.40 18.36 -1.18
CA VAL A 157 8.96 18.70 -1.26
C VAL A 157 8.73 20.16 -0.83
N PRO A 158 8.08 20.99 -1.65
CA PRO A 158 7.80 22.38 -1.30
C PRO A 158 6.95 22.52 -0.03
N SER A 159 7.20 23.57 0.76
CA SER A 159 6.50 23.79 2.05
C SER A 159 4.99 23.94 1.90
N ASN A 160 4.54 24.62 0.86
CA ASN A 160 3.11 24.76 0.55
C ASN A 160 2.42 23.41 0.26
N VAL A 161 3.11 22.48 -0.40
CA VAL A 161 2.60 21.13 -0.64
C VAL A 161 2.50 20.34 0.67
N LYS A 162 3.54 20.40 1.52
CA LYS A 162 3.54 19.75 2.84
C LYS A 162 2.37 20.20 3.72
N GLN A 163 1.98 21.46 3.61
CA GLN A 163 0.91 22.05 4.43
C GLN A 163 -0.48 21.54 4.07
N LEU A 164 -0.68 21.00 2.87
CA LEU A 164 -1.99 20.54 2.37
C LEU A 164 -2.39 19.15 2.85
N THR A 165 -1.46 18.37 3.39
CA THR A 165 -1.75 17.03 3.94
C THR A 165 -1.44 17.00 5.42
N LYS A 166 -2.37 16.46 6.21
CA LYS A 166 -2.27 16.35 7.66
C LYS A 166 -2.41 14.89 8.07
N VAL A 167 -1.47 14.42 8.87
CA VAL A 167 -1.52 13.07 9.44
C VAL A 167 -2.37 13.10 10.71
N PHE A 168 -3.24 12.12 10.87
CA PHE A 168 -3.96 11.88 12.11
C PHE A 168 -3.53 10.55 12.72
N GLU A 169 -3.72 10.38 14.03
CA GLU A 169 -3.39 9.13 14.72
C GLU A 169 -4.58 8.16 14.65
N TYR A 170 -4.27 6.90 14.33
CA TYR A 170 -5.28 5.84 14.25
C TYR A 170 -5.81 5.52 15.66
N GLY A 171 -7.14 5.52 15.80
CA GLY A 171 -7.79 5.31 17.09
C GLY A 171 -7.98 6.59 17.93
N ASP A 172 -7.31 7.69 17.60
CA ASP A 172 -7.55 8.99 18.26
C ASP A 172 -8.72 9.74 17.61
N ASN A 173 -9.91 9.29 17.94
CA ASN A 173 -11.15 9.89 17.43
C ASN A 173 -11.33 11.35 17.89
N ASN A 174 -10.86 11.70 19.11
CA ASN A 174 -10.96 13.06 19.64
C ASN A 174 -9.99 14.00 18.93
N GLY A 175 -8.75 13.57 18.69
CA GLY A 175 -7.78 14.33 17.90
C GLY A 175 -8.28 14.58 16.48
N LEU A 176 -8.83 13.55 15.83
CA LEU A 176 -9.40 13.70 14.48
C LEU A 176 -10.58 14.69 14.47
N LYS A 177 -11.47 14.66 15.47
CA LYS A 177 -12.56 15.63 15.60
C LYS A 177 -12.04 17.06 15.71
N LYS A 178 -11.04 17.31 16.58
CA LYS A 178 -10.39 18.63 16.70
C LYS A 178 -9.76 19.07 15.39
N MET A 179 -9.17 18.15 14.61
CA MET A 179 -8.64 18.47 13.28
C MET A 179 -9.75 18.91 12.32
N PHE A 180 -10.91 18.27 12.29
CA PHE A 180 -12.04 18.71 11.46
C PHE A 180 -12.57 20.08 11.90
N GLU A 181 -12.64 20.35 13.19
CA GLU A 181 -13.00 21.68 13.73
C GLU A 181 -12.00 22.76 13.26
N LYS A 182 -10.69 22.49 13.41
CA LYS A 182 -9.62 23.39 13.00
C LYS A 182 -9.62 23.71 11.50
N TYR A 183 -9.92 22.71 10.67
CA TYR A 183 -9.92 22.82 9.19
C TYR A 183 -11.33 22.83 8.60
N LYS A 184 -12.33 23.27 9.37
CA LYS A 184 -13.73 23.30 8.95
C LYS A 184 -13.90 23.98 7.59
N GLY A 185 -14.62 23.34 6.68
CA GLY A 185 -14.87 23.83 5.32
C GLY A 185 -13.68 23.72 4.37
N ARG A 186 -12.52 23.20 4.80
CA ARG A 186 -11.30 23.08 4.00
C ARG A 186 -10.86 21.66 3.69
N VAL A 187 -11.48 20.67 4.32
CA VAL A 187 -11.08 19.25 4.17
C VAL A 187 -11.72 18.68 2.90
N ALA A 188 -10.89 18.26 1.95
CA ALA A 188 -11.29 17.63 0.70
C ALA A 188 -11.55 16.14 0.87
N ALA A 189 -10.71 15.45 1.64
CA ALA A 189 -10.80 14.00 1.82
C ALA A 189 -10.11 13.53 3.11
N VAL A 190 -10.54 12.35 3.54
CA VAL A 190 -9.77 11.50 4.45
C VAL A 190 -9.36 10.25 3.66
N ILE A 191 -8.07 9.97 3.60
CA ILE A 191 -7.53 8.76 2.99
C ILE A 191 -6.78 7.95 4.04
N MET A 192 -7.08 6.65 4.13
CA MET A 192 -6.48 5.80 5.15
C MET A 192 -6.45 4.33 4.73
N GLU A 193 -5.46 3.60 5.21
CA GLU A 193 -5.49 2.14 5.18
C GLU A 193 -6.55 1.65 6.17
N PRO A 194 -7.54 0.85 5.73
CA PRO A 194 -8.55 0.30 6.64
C PRO A 194 -7.94 -0.73 7.60
N VAL A 195 -6.90 -1.42 7.17
CA VAL A 195 -6.08 -2.36 7.96
C VAL A 195 -4.63 -2.02 7.68
N ILE A 196 -3.87 -1.71 8.73
CA ILE A 196 -2.49 -1.25 8.59
C ILE A 196 -1.59 -2.46 8.35
N GLY A 197 -1.06 -2.57 7.13
CA GLY A 197 -0.16 -3.65 6.76
C GLY A 197 1.23 -3.55 7.39
N GLN A 198 1.78 -2.34 7.52
CA GLN A 198 3.18 -2.14 7.89
C GLN A 198 3.45 -2.07 9.41
N ARG A 199 2.44 -1.83 10.25
CA ARG A 199 2.61 -1.73 11.72
C ARG A 199 2.03 -2.93 12.47
N GLY A 200 1.80 -4.05 11.79
CA GLY A 200 1.04 -5.17 12.35
C GLY A 200 -0.42 -4.77 12.57
N SER A 201 -1.34 -5.66 12.30
CA SER A 201 -2.73 -5.40 12.63
C SER A 201 -2.82 -5.13 14.14
N TYR A 202 -3.31 -3.94 14.54
CA TYR A 202 -3.67 -3.65 15.91
C TYR A 202 -4.95 -4.44 16.30
N ILE A 203 -4.93 -5.72 16.05
CA ILE A 203 -5.74 -6.63 16.84
C ILE A 203 -5.03 -6.61 18.19
N LYS A 204 -5.54 -5.82 19.15
CA LYS A 204 -5.16 -5.95 20.55
C LYS A 204 -5.50 -7.38 20.95
N GLN A 205 -4.55 -8.26 20.78
CA GLN A 205 -4.61 -9.61 21.28
C GLN A 205 -4.49 -9.48 22.81
N LYS A 206 -5.61 -9.50 23.50
CA LYS A 206 -5.59 -9.67 24.95
C LYS A 206 -5.27 -11.14 25.20
N TYR A 207 -4.04 -11.41 25.52
CA TYR A 207 -3.70 -12.64 26.23
C TYR A 207 -4.32 -12.54 27.63
N ASN A 208 -5.04 -13.58 28.04
CA ASN A 208 -5.41 -13.69 29.45
C ASN A 208 -4.15 -14.02 30.27
N SER A 209 -4.22 -13.91 31.58
CA SER A 209 -3.14 -14.24 32.52
C SER A 209 -2.59 -15.67 32.39
N SER A 210 -3.29 -16.56 31.68
CA SER A 210 -2.91 -17.95 31.40
C SER A 210 -2.28 -18.12 29.99
N GLY A 211 -1.99 -17.03 29.26
CA GLY A 211 -1.39 -17.10 27.91
C GLY A 211 -2.34 -17.55 26.80
N ASN A 212 -3.64 -17.72 27.07
CA ASN A 212 -4.61 -18.14 26.06
C ASN A 212 -5.10 -16.98 25.20
N PHE A 213 -5.19 -17.23 23.90
CA PHE A 213 -5.64 -16.30 22.89
C PHE A 213 -7.14 -16.03 22.98
N LYS A 214 -7.54 -14.80 23.24
CA LYS A 214 -8.96 -14.40 23.19
C LYS A 214 -9.23 -13.71 21.84
N ARG A 215 -10.01 -14.36 20.97
CA ARG A 215 -10.51 -13.73 19.75
C ARG A 215 -11.41 -12.54 20.09
N ILE A 216 -11.04 -11.34 19.67
CA ILE A 216 -11.91 -10.18 19.72
C ILE A 216 -12.82 -10.27 18.48
N PRO A 217 -14.16 -10.23 18.62
CA PRO A 217 -15.05 -10.18 17.47
C PRO A 217 -14.70 -8.99 16.56
N ILE A 218 -14.62 -9.21 15.24
CA ILE A 218 -14.24 -8.20 14.25
C ILE A 218 -15.03 -6.90 14.41
N LYS A 219 -16.34 -7.00 14.75
CA LYS A 219 -17.22 -5.84 15.01
C LYS A 219 -16.75 -4.94 16.17
N ASN A 220 -15.92 -5.45 17.07
CA ASN A 220 -15.44 -4.76 18.26
C ASN A 220 -13.97 -4.36 18.18
N CYS A 221 -13.29 -4.63 17.05
CA CYS A 221 -11.91 -4.23 16.90
C CYS A 221 -11.80 -2.70 16.71
N GLU A 222 -10.71 -2.13 17.19
CA GLU A 222 -10.44 -0.68 17.14
C GLU A 222 -10.50 -0.14 15.71
N GLN A 223 -10.04 -0.92 14.75
CA GLN A 223 -10.07 -0.58 13.34
C GLN A 223 -11.49 -0.34 12.82
N VAL A 224 -12.44 -1.22 13.15
CA VAL A 224 -13.85 -1.06 12.75
C VAL A 224 -14.48 0.15 13.42
N LYS A 225 -14.17 0.40 14.70
CA LYS A 225 -14.64 1.58 15.43
C LYS A 225 -14.13 2.86 14.80
N THR A 226 -12.83 2.92 14.51
CA THR A 226 -12.20 4.09 13.85
C THR A 226 -12.77 4.32 12.46
N LEU A 227 -12.93 3.27 11.63
CA LEU A 227 -13.52 3.39 10.29
C LEU A 227 -14.97 3.94 10.34
N LYS A 228 -15.79 3.43 11.28
CA LYS A 228 -17.16 3.93 11.48
C LYS A 228 -17.16 5.40 11.90
N PHE A 229 -16.26 5.78 12.81
CA PHE A 229 -16.12 7.16 13.25
C PHE A 229 -15.67 8.08 12.10
N VAL A 230 -14.64 7.72 11.34
CA VAL A 230 -14.17 8.50 10.18
C VAL A 230 -15.30 8.68 9.16
N LYS A 231 -16.03 7.61 8.83
CA LYS A 231 -17.17 7.68 7.91
C LYS A 231 -18.27 8.64 8.41
N LYS A 232 -18.55 8.64 9.71
CA LYS A 232 -19.55 9.54 10.31
C LYS A 232 -19.09 10.99 10.22
N ILE A 233 -17.92 11.31 10.77
CA ILE A 233 -17.42 12.69 10.85
C ILE A 233 -17.13 13.31 9.46
N ALA A 234 -16.70 12.50 8.49
CA ALA A 234 -16.50 12.97 7.12
C ALA A 234 -17.81 13.32 6.39
N LYS A 235 -18.94 12.75 6.80
CA LYS A 235 -20.26 13.11 6.24
C LYS A 235 -20.84 14.39 6.84
N GLU A 236 -20.44 14.70 8.08
CA GLU A 236 -20.93 15.87 8.84
C GLU A 236 -20.16 17.15 8.49
N ASN A 237 -19.02 17.05 7.78
CA ASN A 237 -18.12 18.15 7.44
C ASN A 237 -17.77 18.22 5.96
#